data_923dfd25f23983375f75675cbb443796
#
_entry.id   923dfd25f23983375f75675cbb443796
#
_cell.length_a   1.000
_cell.length_b   1.000
_cell.length_c   1.000
_cell.angle_alpha   90.00
_cell.angle_beta   90.00
_cell.angle_gamma   90.00
#
_symmetry.space_group_name_H-M   'P 1'
#
loop_
_entity.id
_entity.type
_entity.pdbx_description
1 polymer ?
#
loop_
_entity_poly.entity_id
_entity_poly.type
_entity_poly.pdbx_seq_one_letter_code
_entity_poly.pdbx_strand_id
1 'polypeptide(L)'
;MKVKAAAKINLMLDILKKLDNGYHSLFMIMQSVDLYDTVSVEKNDENKIIIKCDTDSVPCNEKNIAYKCAVAFFDGLSIDDRGITIEIEKAIPMAAGTAGGSADGAAVLYCLNKIYKTNLSTKQLCEIGAKVGADIPFSLVGGTAIALGTGTIIALVKDLLDCYIVLCKPDQDVSTPEAYAEFDSLNRVRHLDRISMVDAVADGDYEKICKLCGNVFEQAVEVPKRPHIKGVMRKSGADACVMSGSGPTVYGIFSDKENAEDAYNKLSKKYDNVFICKPAKCGITEI
;
A
#
# COMPACT_ATOMS: atom_id res chain seq x y z
N MET A 1 3.38 22.26 -5.56
CA MET A 1 4.34 21.26 -5.04
C MET A 1 4.02 19.93 -5.69
N LYS A 2 5.02 19.19 -6.17
CA LYS A 2 4.82 17.90 -6.87
C LYS A 2 5.65 16.81 -6.16
N VAL A 3 5.04 15.64 -5.93
CA VAL A 3 5.66 14.52 -5.23
C VAL A 3 5.29 13.20 -5.90
N LYS A 4 6.14 12.17 -5.69
CA LYS A 4 5.83 10.77 -5.96
C LYS A 4 5.33 10.09 -4.70
N ALA A 5 4.26 9.31 -4.81
CA ALA A 5 3.68 8.52 -3.73
C ALA A 5 3.81 7.02 -4.03
N ALA A 6 4.49 6.28 -3.16
CA ALA A 6 4.86 4.88 -3.39
C ALA A 6 3.69 3.92 -3.13
N ALA A 7 3.57 2.91 -3.98
CA ALA A 7 2.76 1.72 -3.68
C ALA A 7 3.37 0.93 -2.51
N LYS A 8 2.58 0.00 -1.97
CA LYS A 8 3.04 -0.94 -0.93
C LYS A 8 2.69 -2.39 -1.25
N ILE A 9 3.43 -3.28 -0.65
CA ILE A 9 3.07 -4.69 -0.49
C ILE A 9 3.06 -5.07 0.98
N ASN A 10 2.43 -6.20 1.32
CA ASN A 10 2.52 -6.79 2.63
C ASN A 10 3.44 -8.03 2.56
N LEU A 11 4.64 -7.96 3.14
CA LEU A 11 5.52 -9.12 3.27
C LEU A 11 4.86 -10.16 4.20
N MET A 12 4.20 -9.67 5.25
CA MET A 12 3.34 -10.48 6.11
C MET A 12 2.05 -9.71 6.42
N LEU A 13 0.92 -10.42 6.39
CA LEU A 13 -0.36 -9.91 6.87
C LEU A 13 -1.06 -11.01 7.66
N ASP A 14 -1.24 -10.79 8.97
CA ASP A 14 -1.99 -11.66 9.86
C ASP A 14 -3.13 -10.88 10.54
N ILE A 15 -4.29 -11.49 10.64
CA ILE A 15 -5.47 -10.95 11.33
C ILE A 15 -5.56 -11.67 12.67
N LEU A 16 -5.43 -10.90 13.78
CA LEU A 16 -5.29 -11.46 15.11
C LEU A 16 -6.63 -11.73 15.77
N LYS A 17 -7.52 -10.74 15.71
CA LYS A 17 -8.87 -10.81 16.26
C LYS A 17 -9.77 -9.72 15.70
N LYS A 18 -11.07 -9.96 15.73
CA LYS A 18 -12.09 -8.93 15.52
C LYS A 18 -12.23 -8.09 16.80
N LEU A 19 -12.37 -6.79 16.63
CA LEU A 19 -12.55 -5.81 17.71
C LEU A 19 -14.06 -5.49 17.88
N ASP A 20 -14.44 -4.98 19.06
CA ASP A 20 -15.83 -4.63 19.38
C ASP A 20 -16.40 -3.51 18.48
N ASN A 21 -15.55 -2.70 17.90
CA ASN A 21 -15.92 -1.64 16.95
C ASN A 21 -16.08 -2.13 15.50
N GLY A 22 -16.01 -3.45 15.27
CA GLY A 22 -16.14 -4.08 13.95
C GLY A 22 -14.86 -4.12 13.10
N TYR A 23 -13.79 -3.43 13.52
CA TYR A 23 -12.48 -3.54 12.88
C TYR A 23 -11.74 -4.80 13.34
N HIS A 24 -10.57 -5.05 12.73
CA HIS A 24 -9.69 -6.16 13.09
C HIS A 24 -8.36 -5.66 13.64
N SER A 25 -7.85 -6.36 14.64
CA SER A 25 -6.47 -6.19 15.08
C SER A 25 -5.56 -6.95 14.12
N LEU A 26 -4.58 -6.26 13.57
CA LEU A 26 -3.68 -6.75 12.53
C LEU A 26 -2.24 -6.81 13.04
N PHE A 27 -1.50 -7.72 12.46
CA PHE A 27 -0.04 -7.70 12.45
C PHE A 27 0.40 -7.74 10.99
N MET A 28 1.14 -6.72 10.57
CA MET A 28 1.65 -6.64 9.20
C MET A 28 3.12 -6.26 9.19
N ILE A 29 3.85 -6.78 8.20
CA ILE A 29 5.11 -6.22 7.75
C ILE A 29 4.89 -5.70 6.35
N MET A 30 5.03 -4.40 6.19
CA MET A 30 4.74 -3.67 4.97
C MET A 30 6.03 -3.18 4.33
N GLN A 31 6.06 -3.14 3.01
CA GLN A 31 7.17 -2.65 2.22
C GLN A 31 6.67 -1.70 1.14
N SER A 32 7.22 -0.48 1.08
CA SER A 32 7.04 0.42 -0.06
C SER A 32 7.80 -0.09 -1.28
N VAL A 33 7.23 0.10 -2.47
CA VAL A 33 7.88 -0.28 -3.74
C VAL A 33 7.95 0.92 -4.68
N ASP A 34 8.91 0.94 -5.60
CA ASP A 34 9.17 2.05 -6.52
C ASP A 34 8.21 2.11 -7.72
N LEU A 35 6.96 1.75 -7.49
CA LEU A 35 5.81 2.06 -8.35
C LEU A 35 5.06 3.25 -7.72
N TYR A 36 4.96 4.35 -8.44
CA TYR A 36 4.51 5.62 -7.87
C TYR A 36 3.35 6.22 -8.64
N ASP A 37 2.37 6.75 -7.91
CA ASP A 37 1.52 7.80 -8.42
C ASP A 37 2.24 9.15 -8.29
N THR A 38 1.92 10.10 -9.15
CA THR A 38 2.42 11.47 -9.05
C THR A 38 1.29 12.38 -8.61
N VAL A 39 1.52 13.12 -7.53
CA VAL A 39 0.52 14.04 -6.97
C VAL A 39 1.09 15.45 -6.94
N SER A 40 0.39 16.41 -7.53
CA SER A 40 0.69 17.83 -7.39
C SER A 40 -0.42 18.55 -6.65
N VAL A 41 -0.03 19.48 -5.78
CA VAL A 41 -0.94 20.33 -5.00
C VAL A 41 -0.52 21.78 -5.17
N GLU A 42 -1.48 22.63 -5.53
CA GLU A 42 -1.27 24.07 -5.69
C GLU A 42 -2.42 24.84 -5.04
N LYS A 43 -2.14 26.05 -4.53
CA LYS A 43 -3.21 26.96 -4.07
C LYS A 43 -4.02 27.45 -5.25
N ASN A 44 -5.31 27.65 -5.04
CA ASN A 44 -6.21 28.32 -5.98
C ASN A 44 -7.00 29.44 -5.28
N ASP A 45 -7.55 30.35 -6.05
CA ASP A 45 -8.29 31.52 -5.56
C ASP A 45 -9.80 31.23 -5.35
N GLU A 46 -10.25 29.99 -5.62
CA GLU A 46 -11.68 29.63 -5.54
C GLU A 46 -12.14 29.27 -4.11
N ASN A 47 -11.21 29.18 -3.14
CA ASN A 47 -11.44 28.68 -1.79
C ASN A 47 -12.15 27.30 -1.76
N LYS A 48 -11.82 26.45 -2.71
CA LYS A 48 -12.38 25.10 -2.88
C LYS A 48 -11.28 24.07 -3.06
N ILE A 49 -11.55 22.86 -2.62
CA ILE A 49 -10.71 21.68 -2.95
C ILE A 49 -11.17 21.17 -4.31
N ILE A 50 -10.29 21.24 -5.30
CA ILE A 50 -10.51 20.74 -6.66
C ILE A 50 -9.59 19.53 -6.87
N ILE A 51 -10.15 18.43 -7.39
CA ILE A 51 -9.36 17.26 -7.79
C ILE A 51 -9.46 17.08 -9.31
N LYS A 52 -8.32 16.79 -9.90
CA LYS A 52 -8.18 16.34 -11.29
C LYS A 52 -7.40 15.02 -11.31
N CYS A 53 -7.77 14.11 -12.17
CA CYS A 53 -7.08 12.84 -12.36
C CYS A 53 -6.99 12.53 -13.85
N ASP A 54 -5.92 11.88 -14.28
CA ASP A 54 -5.68 11.45 -15.65
C ASP A 54 -6.50 10.21 -16.06
N THR A 55 -7.29 9.66 -15.13
CA THR A 55 -8.17 8.51 -15.38
C THR A 55 -9.57 8.74 -14.84
N ASP A 56 -10.59 8.38 -15.63
CA ASP A 56 -12.01 8.51 -15.27
C ASP A 56 -12.44 7.51 -14.16
N SER A 57 -11.64 6.48 -13.90
CA SER A 57 -11.94 5.47 -12.91
C SER A 57 -11.73 5.96 -11.45
N VAL A 58 -11.03 7.09 -11.27
CA VAL A 58 -10.83 7.72 -9.96
C VAL A 58 -11.84 8.84 -9.75
N PRO A 59 -12.66 8.82 -8.67
CA PRO A 59 -13.61 9.89 -8.42
C PRO A 59 -12.90 11.21 -8.13
N CYS A 60 -13.26 12.28 -8.86
CA CYS A 60 -12.75 13.64 -8.66
C CYS A 60 -13.67 14.49 -7.76
N ASN A 61 -14.14 13.92 -6.65
CA ASN A 61 -15.06 14.55 -5.70
C ASN A 61 -14.75 14.11 -4.26
N GLU A 62 -15.67 14.40 -3.33
CA GLU A 62 -15.55 14.11 -1.89
C GLU A 62 -15.41 12.61 -1.54
N LYS A 63 -15.65 11.70 -2.48
CA LYS A 63 -15.40 10.26 -2.27
C LYS A 63 -13.93 9.89 -2.39
N ASN A 64 -13.11 10.75 -3.03
CA ASN A 64 -11.69 10.53 -3.20
C ASN A 64 -10.96 10.61 -1.84
N ILE A 65 -10.03 9.69 -1.59
CA ILE A 65 -9.23 9.65 -0.35
C ILE A 65 -8.35 10.91 -0.24
N ALA A 66 -7.77 11.38 -1.34
CA ALA A 66 -6.97 12.60 -1.38
C ALA A 66 -7.80 13.84 -0.96
N TYR A 67 -9.06 13.95 -1.43
CA TYR A 67 -10.00 14.98 -0.98
C TYR A 67 -10.26 14.90 0.52
N LYS A 68 -10.59 13.72 1.03
CA LYS A 68 -10.86 13.49 2.46
C LYS A 68 -9.65 13.83 3.33
N CYS A 69 -8.43 13.54 2.85
CA CYS A 69 -7.20 13.91 3.55
C CYS A 69 -7.03 15.43 3.61
N ALA A 70 -7.32 16.15 2.52
CA ALA A 70 -7.26 17.60 2.51
C ALA A 70 -8.29 18.20 3.50
N VAL A 71 -9.53 17.72 3.49
CA VAL A 71 -10.56 18.13 4.47
C VAL A 71 -10.10 17.85 5.90
N ALA A 72 -9.60 16.64 6.19
CA ALA A 72 -9.14 16.29 7.54
C ALA A 72 -7.95 17.15 8.01
N PHE A 73 -7.08 17.56 7.09
CA PHE A 73 -5.97 18.47 7.39
C PHE A 73 -6.49 19.86 7.76
N PHE A 74 -7.36 20.46 6.93
CA PHE A 74 -7.91 21.78 7.16
C PHE A 74 -8.75 21.85 8.43
N ASP A 75 -9.63 20.88 8.64
CA ASP A 75 -10.49 20.78 9.83
C ASP A 75 -9.65 20.59 11.11
N GLY A 76 -8.65 19.71 11.05
CA GLY A 76 -7.78 19.40 12.18
C GLY A 76 -6.93 20.58 12.66
N LEU A 77 -6.68 21.55 11.78
CA LEU A 77 -5.88 22.76 12.06
C LEU A 77 -6.69 24.05 12.06
N SER A 78 -8.01 23.97 11.87
CA SER A 78 -8.92 25.14 11.79
C SER A 78 -8.45 26.16 10.73
N ILE A 79 -8.04 25.68 9.55
CA ILE A 79 -7.62 26.53 8.43
C ILE A 79 -8.85 26.84 7.56
N ASP A 80 -9.17 28.13 7.40
CA ASP A 80 -10.31 28.59 6.60
C ASP A 80 -9.99 28.74 5.11
N ASP A 81 -8.73 29.09 4.77
CA ASP A 81 -8.24 29.15 3.38
C ASP A 81 -8.02 27.73 2.85
N ARG A 82 -9.03 27.18 2.16
CA ARG A 82 -9.05 25.80 1.64
C ARG A 82 -8.87 25.72 0.12
N GLY A 83 -8.51 26.81 -0.50
CA GLY A 83 -8.33 26.90 -1.95
C GLY A 83 -7.12 26.10 -2.43
N ILE A 84 -7.33 24.86 -2.88
CA ILE A 84 -6.28 24.00 -3.47
C ILE A 84 -6.78 23.24 -4.69
N THR A 85 -5.89 23.04 -5.64
CA THR A 85 -6.06 22.11 -6.75
C THR A 85 -5.09 20.94 -6.55
N ILE A 86 -5.63 19.73 -6.57
CA ILE A 86 -4.91 18.45 -6.47
C ILE A 86 -4.97 17.80 -7.85
N GLU A 87 -3.83 17.51 -8.45
CA GLU A 87 -3.74 16.77 -9.71
C GLU A 87 -3.03 15.43 -9.44
N ILE A 88 -3.64 14.31 -9.91
CA ILE A 88 -3.16 12.96 -9.68
C ILE A 88 -2.91 12.30 -11.03
N GLU A 89 -1.66 11.84 -11.26
CA GLU A 89 -1.27 11.00 -12.38
C GLU A 89 -1.12 9.57 -11.84
N LYS A 90 -1.97 8.64 -12.30
CA LYS A 90 -2.06 7.26 -11.77
C LYS A 90 -1.16 6.28 -12.52
N ALA A 91 -0.35 5.56 -11.78
CA ALA A 91 0.38 4.39 -12.24
C ALA A 91 0.15 3.17 -11.34
N ILE A 92 -0.22 3.38 -10.06
CA ILE A 92 -0.56 2.32 -9.11
C ILE A 92 -1.94 1.77 -9.46
N PRO A 93 -2.10 0.47 -9.71
CA PRO A 93 -3.39 -0.12 -10.04
C PRO A 93 -4.43 0.08 -8.92
N MET A 94 -5.66 0.40 -9.32
CA MET A 94 -6.77 0.58 -8.38
C MET A 94 -7.31 -0.76 -7.87
N ALA A 95 -7.91 -0.76 -6.68
CA ALA A 95 -8.51 -1.94 -6.03
C ALA A 95 -7.58 -3.16 -6.04
N ALA A 96 -6.28 -2.93 -5.85
CA ALA A 96 -5.20 -3.88 -6.08
C ALA A 96 -4.56 -4.44 -4.79
N GLY A 97 -4.93 -3.96 -3.61
CA GLY A 97 -4.22 -4.28 -2.37
C GLY A 97 -2.85 -3.61 -2.22
N THR A 98 -2.53 -2.64 -3.09
CA THR A 98 -1.26 -1.89 -3.16
C THR A 98 -1.34 -0.47 -2.61
N ALA A 99 -2.50 -0.09 -2.05
CA ALA A 99 -2.78 1.16 -1.33
C ALA A 99 -2.62 2.47 -2.14
N GLY A 100 -2.83 2.47 -3.48
CA GLY A 100 -2.66 3.66 -4.32
C GLY A 100 -3.45 4.88 -3.82
N GLY A 101 -4.74 4.74 -3.49
CA GLY A 101 -5.53 5.86 -2.97
C GLY A 101 -5.04 6.39 -1.62
N SER A 102 -4.48 5.52 -0.75
CA SER A 102 -3.85 5.95 0.51
C SER A 102 -2.52 6.65 0.28
N ALA A 103 -1.77 6.24 -0.74
CA ALA A 103 -0.56 6.92 -1.19
C ALA A 103 -0.88 8.34 -1.68
N ASP A 104 -1.94 8.49 -2.50
CA ASP A 104 -2.41 9.81 -2.96
C ASP A 104 -2.80 10.70 -1.77
N GLY A 105 -3.57 10.17 -0.81
CA GLY A 105 -3.95 10.88 0.40
C GLY A 105 -2.77 11.31 1.27
N ALA A 106 -1.78 10.43 1.42
CA ALA A 106 -0.53 10.71 2.14
C ALA A 106 0.27 11.83 1.45
N ALA A 107 0.36 11.80 0.11
CA ALA A 107 1.00 12.85 -0.69
C ALA A 107 0.33 14.21 -0.46
N VAL A 108 -1.00 14.25 -0.45
CA VAL A 108 -1.74 15.50 -0.19
C VAL A 108 -1.42 16.02 1.21
N LEU A 109 -1.46 15.19 2.25
CA LEU A 109 -1.11 15.63 3.62
C LEU A 109 0.32 16.18 3.69
N TYR A 110 1.25 15.51 3.04
CA TYR A 110 2.64 15.95 2.95
C TYR A 110 2.77 17.31 2.27
N CYS A 111 2.15 17.47 1.09
CA CYS A 111 2.16 18.73 0.33
C CYS A 111 1.53 19.88 1.10
N LEU A 112 0.37 19.67 1.73
CA LEU A 112 -0.33 20.68 2.53
C LEU A 112 0.52 21.14 3.71
N ASN A 113 1.18 20.23 4.43
CA ASN A 113 2.09 20.57 5.51
C ASN A 113 3.18 21.56 5.06
N LYS A 114 3.72 21.35 3.85
CA LYS A 114 4.75 22.21 3.26
C LYS A 114 4.19 23.55 2.75
N ILE A 115 3.09 23.50 1.99
CA ILE A 115 2.47 24.67 1.37
C ILE A 115 1.96 25.66 2.43
N TYR A 116 1.31 25.16 3.48
CA TYR A 116 0.77 25.96 4.58
C TYR A 116 1.79 26.20 5.71
N LYS A 117 3.00 25.64 5.61
CA LYS A 117 4.10 25.81 6.57
C LYS A 117 3.68 25.48 8.01
N THR A 118 2.85 24.44 8.17
CA THR A 118 2.30 24.06 9.48
C THR A 118 3.32 23.36 10.37
N ASN A 119 4.46 22.89 9.80
CA ASN A 119 5.55 22.23 10.50
C ASN A 119 5.12 21.01 11.33
N LEU A 120 4.07 20.32 10.90
CA LEU A 120 3.66 19.08 11.55
C LEU A 120 4.72 18.00 11.37
N SER A 121 4.98 17.25 12.43
CA SER A 121 5.79 16.04 12.39
C SER A 121 5.09 14.95 11.59
N THR A 122 5.86 13.98 11.10
CA THR A 122 5.29 12.79 10.42
C THR A 122 4.26 12.09 11.30
N LYS A 123 4.49 12.00 12.62
CA LYS A 123 3.54 11.42 13.57
C LYS A 123 2.20 12.15 13.56
N GLN A 124 2.20 13.48 13.60
CA GLN A 124 0.97 14.28 13.57
C GLN A 124 0.23 14.13 12.23
N LEU A 125 0.95 14.08 11.11
CA LEU A 125 0.35 13.77 9.80
C LEU A 125 -0.26 12.37 9.78
N CYS A 126 0.40 11.38 10.37
CA CYS A 126 -0.14 10.03 10.51
C CYS A 126 -1.44 10.01 11.35
N GLU A 127 -1.50 10.79 12.43
CA GLU A 127 -2.71 10.92 13.26
C GLU A 127 -3.89 11.53 12.50
N ILE A 128 -3.63 12.49 11.60
CA ILE A 128 -4.65 13.04 10.70
C ILE A 128 -5.06 11.98 9.67
N GLY A 129 -4.08 11.36 9.01
CA GLY A 129 -4.32 10.37 7.95
C GLY A 129 -5.05 9.13 8.44
N ALA A 130 -4.76 8.66 9.65
CA ALA A 130 -5.40 7.49 10.26
C ALA A 130 -6.93 7.64 10.43
N LYS A 131 -7.44 8.88 10.52
CA LYS A 131 -8.89 9.17 10.56
C LYS A 131 -9.57 8.94 9.21
N VAL A 132 -8.81 8.96 8.12
CA VAL A 132 -9.32 8.82 6.75
C VAL A 132 -9.11 7.40 6.22
N GLY A 133 -7.94 6.80 6.48
CA GLY A 133 -7.64 5.45 6.01
C GLY A 133 -6.45 4.81 6.73
N ALA A 134 -6.55 3.50 6.97
CA ALA A 134 -5.59 2.75 7.77
C ALA A 134 -4.18 2.65 7.13
N ASP A 135 -4.07 2.64 5.80
CA ASP A 135 -2.79 2.55 5.09
C ASP A 135 -2.09 3.91 4.94
N ILE A 136 -2.77 5.04 5.22
CA ILE A 136 -2.20 6.39 5.05
C ILE A 136 -0.99 6.62 5.96
N PRO A 137 -1.00 6.23 7.24
CA PRO A 137 0.18 6.34 8.10
C PRO A 137 1.40 5.63 7.52
N PHE A 138 1.24 4.42 7.00
CA PHE A 138 2.34 3.72 6.34
C PHE A 138 2.79 4.45 5.07
N SER A 139 1.87 4.93 4.23
CA SER A 139 2.20 5.67 3.01
C SER A 139 2.95 6.98 3.28
N LEU A 140 2.76 7.61 4.44
CA LEU A 140 3.55 8.78 4.89
C LEU A 140 4.96 8.40 5.32
N VAL A 141 5.11 7.28 6.02
CA VAL A 141 6.38 6.82 6.58
C VAL A 141 7.22 6.11 5.51
N GLY A 142 6.64 5.15 4.82
CA GLY A 142 7.29 4.33 3.79
C GLY A 142 8.32 3.35 4.33
N GLY A 143 9.20 2.88 3.43
CA GLY A 143 10.26 1.93 3.75
C GLY A 143 9.73 0.54 4.09
N THR A 144 10.41 -0.14 5.01
CA THR A 144 9.95 -1.40 5.65
C THR A 144 9.45 -1.08 7.05
N ALA A 145 8.22 -1.48 7.37
CA ALA A 145 7.67 -1.21 8.70
C ALA A 145 6.77 -2.33 9.21
N ILE A 146 6.74 -2.48 10.54
CA ILE A 146 5.70 -3.22 11.23
C ILE A 146 4.49 -2.30 11.39
N ALA A 147 3.30 -2.79 11.04
CA ALA A 147 2.04 -2.10 11.26
C ALA A 147 1.15 -2.94 12.18
N LEU A 148 0.67 -2.32 13.27
CA LEU A 148 -0.10 -2.95 14.34
C LEU A 148 -1.46 -2.27 14.55
N GLY A 149 -2.27 -2.87 15.43
CA GLY A 149 -3.62 -2.38 15.72
C GLY A 149 -4.52 -2.54 14.51
N THR A 150 -5.20 -1.50 14.09
CA THR A 150 -5.98 -1.48 12.84
C THR A 150 -5.13 -1.22 11.59
N GLY A 151 -3.80 -1.31 11.71
CA GLY A 151 -2.84 -0.98 10.66
C GLY A 151 -2.25 0.43 10.78
N THR A 152 -2.62 1.17 11.81
CA THR A 152 -2.28 2.60 11.97
C THR A 152 -1.09 2.87 12.89
N ILE A 153 -0.64 1.89 13.66
CA ILE A 153 0.55 1.99 14.52
C ILE A 153 1.74 1.49 13.74
N ILE A 154 2.58 2.42 13.27
CA ILE A 154 3.70 2.13 12.38
C ILE A 154 5.03 2.22 13.14
N ALA A 155 5.85 1.19 13.02
CA ALA A 155 7.21 1.16 13.53
C ALA A 155 8.17 0.79 12.39
N LEU A 156 9.06 1.72 12.02
CA LEU A 156 10.11 1.45 11.04
C LEU A 156 11.02 0.33 11.54
N VAL A 157 11.43 -0.51 10.61
CA VAL A 157 12.40 -1.57 10.82
C VAL A 157 13.55 -1.45 9.82
N LYS A 158 14.47 -2.39 9.83
CA LYS A 158 15.56 -2.42 8.88
C LYS A 158 15.03 -2.54 7.45
N ASP A 159 15.60 -1.76 6.54
CA ASP A 159 15.23 -1.81 5.13
C ASP A 159 15.39 -3.23 4.56
N LEU A 160 14.43 -3.64 3.74
CA LEU A 160 14.55 -4.85 2.94
C LEU A 160 15.78 -4.75 2.04
N LEU A 161 16.52 -5.85 1.91
CA LEU A 161 17.69 -5.93 1.05
C LEU A 161 17.33 -5.64 -0.41
N ASP A 162 18.32 -5.18 -1.19
CA ASP A 162 18.14 -4.95 -2.63
C ASP A 162 17.69 -6.23 -3.33
N CYS A 163 16.49 -6.20 -3.85
CA CYS A 163 15.83 -7.30 -4.55
C CYS A 163 14.89 -6.75 -5.61
N TYR A 164 14.37 -7.63 -6.46
CA TYR A 164 13.37 -7.29 -7.46
C TYR A 164 12.02 -7.82 -7.03
N ILE A 165 10.97 -7.04 -7.29
CA ILE A 165 9.59 -7.39 -6.94
C ILE A 165 8.75 -7.32 -8.20
N VAL A 166 8.19 -8.44 -8.62
CA VAL A 166 7.25 -8.47 -9.73
C VAL A 166 5.84 -8.43 -9.16
N LEU A 167 5.08 -7.41 -9.52
CA LEU A 167 3.65 -7.27 -9.18
C LEU A 167 2.82 -7.72 -10.37
N CYS A 168 1.75 -8.47 -10.13
CA CYS A 168 0.76 -8.83 -11.15
C CYS A 168 -0.66 -8.71 -10.58
N LYS A 169 -1.44 -7.74 -11.08
CA LYS A 169 -2.86 -7.61 -10.77
C LYS A 169 -3.66 -8.29 -11.88
N PRO A 170 -4.41 -9.36 -11.59
CA PRO A 170 -5.36 -9.93 -12.54
C PRO A 170 -6.53 -8.96 -12.76
N ASP A 171 -7.23 -9.16 -13.88
CA ASP A 171 -8.44 -8.41 -14.21
C ASP A 171 -9.63 -8.88 -13.32
N GLN A 172 -9.55 -8.50 -12.07
CA GLN A 172 -10.52 -8.75 -11.02
C GLN A 172 -10.31 -7.70 -9.93
N ASP A 173 -11.37 -7.21 -9.34
CA ASP A 173 -11.33 -6.39 -8.15
C ASP A 173 -11.72 -7.20 -6.91
N VAL A 174 -11.15 -6.87 -5.77
CA VAL A 174 -11.51 -7.44 -4.47
C VAL A 174 -11.91 -6.30 -3.54
N SER A 175 -13.11 -6.42 -3.01
CA SER A 175 -13.63 -5.50 -2.00
C SER A 175 -13.01 -5.83 -0.64
N THR A 176 -12.32 -4.88 -0.02
CA THR A 176 -11.73 -5.08 1.30
C THR A 176 -12.75 -5.44 2.38
N PRO A 177 -13.95 -4.80 2.46
CA PRO A 177 -14.99 -5.23 3.39
C PRO A 177 -15.45 -6.67 3.17
N GLU A 178 -15.61 -7.11 1.91
CA GLU A 178 -15.99 -8.48 1.57
C GLU A 178 -14.89 -9.47 1.96
N ALA A 179 -13.63 -9.14 1.72
CA ALA A 179 -12.48 -9.96 2.12
C ALA A 179 -12.46 -10.21 3.65
N TYR A 180 -12.75 -9.19 4.46
CA TYR A 180 -12.89 -9.36 5.91
C TYR A 180 -14.10 -10.21 6.29
N ALA A 181 -15.24 -10.04 5.61
CA ALA A 181 -16.42 -10.85 5.85
C ALA A 181 -16.18 -12.34 5.51
N GLU A 182 -15.51 -12.62 4.40
CA GLU A 182 -15.09 -13.98 4.03
C GLU A 182 -14.12 -14.56 5.06
N PHE A 183 -13.13 -13.76 5.50
CA PHE A 183 -12.20 -14.18 6.55
C PHE A 183 -12.91 -14.50 7.87
N ASP A 184 -13.87 -13.67 8.29
CA ASP A 184 -14.66 -13.88 9.50
C ASP A 184 -15.54 -15.16 9.44
N SER A 185 -15.86 -15.64 8.25
CA SER A 185 -16.63 -16.86 8.04
C SER A 185 -15.81 -18.16 8.20
N LEU A 186 -14.48 -18.05 8.28
CA LEU A 186 -13.62 -19.21 8.42
C LEU A 186 -13.77 -19.87 9.79
N ASN A 187 -14.04 -21.17 9.82
CA ASN A 187 -14.10 -21.94 11.05
C ASN A 187 -12.75 -22.12 11.75
N ARG A 188 -11.66 -22.03 10.99
CA ARG A 188 -10.28 -22.18 11.48
C ARG A 188 -9.34 -21.37 10.62
N VAL A 189 -8.49 -20.58 11.28
CA VAL A 189 -7.43 -19.81 10.65
C VAL A 189 -6.07 -20.40 11.01
N ARG A 190 -5.21 -20.54 10.01
CA ARG A 190 -3.80 -20.84 10.22
C ARG A 190 -3.03 -19.52 10.28
N HIS A 191 -2.66 -19.09 11.48
CA HIS A 191 -1.85 -17.90 11.69
C HIS A 191 -0.41 -18.08 11.21
N LEU A 192 0.25 -16.95 10.94
CA LEU A 192 1.62 -16.89 10.48
C LEU A 192 2.60 -16.84 11.66
N ASP A 193 3.85 -17.24 11.42
CA ASP A 193 4.92 -17.15 12.43
C ASP A 193 5.48 -15.72 12.49
N ARG A 194 4.78 -14.88 13.23
CA ARG A 194 5.07 -13.45 13.39
C ARG A 194 6.37 -13.20 14.16
N ILE A 195 6.69 -14.05 15.15
CA ILE A 195 7.88 -13.90 15.98
C ILE A 195 9.12 -14.11 15.11
N SER A 196 9.19 -15.27 14.44
CA SER A 196 10.31 -15.55 13.54
C SER A 196 10.44 -14.51 12.42
N MET A 197 9.32 -13.92 11.94
CA MET A 197 9.37 -12.88 10.92
C MET A 197 9.95 -11.57 11.47
N VAL A 198 9.60 -11.16 12.69
CA VAL A 198 10.18 -9.98 13.35
C VAL A 198 11.69 -10.15 13.51
N ASP A 199 12.14 -11.31 14.00
CA ASP A 199 13.56 -11.61 14.15
C ASP A 199 14.28 -11.57 12.78
N ALA A 200 13.70 -12.19 11.75
CA ALA A 200 14.28 -12.20 10.41
C ALA A 200 14.44 -10.78 9.83
N VAL A 201 13.45 -9.92 10.03
CA VAL A 201 13.51 -8.52 9.58
C VAL A 201 14.53 -7.71 10.39
N ALA A 202 14.61 -7.90 11.71
CA ALA A 202 15.60 -7.24 12.57
C ALA A 202 17.03 -7.62 12.17
N ASP A 203 17.27 -8.88 11.88
CA ASP A 203 18.56 -9.39 11.42
C ASP A 203 18.87 -9.00 9.97
N GLY A 204 17.84 -8.74 9.15
CA GLY A 204 17.95 -8.56 7.70
C GLY A 204 18.23 -9.87 6.97
N ASP A 205 17.72 -10.98 7.50
CA ASP A 205 17.85 -12.31 6.92
C ASP A 205 16.87 -12.47 5.74
N TYR A 206 17.35 -12.17 4.55
CA TYR A 206 16.56 -12.20 3.31
C TYR A 206 15.89 -13.57 3.06
N GLU A 207 16.65 -14.66 3.21
CA GLU A 207 16.11 -16.00 2.94
C GLU A 207 14.99 -16.36 3.92
N LYS A 208 15.19 -16.02 5.20
CA LYS A 208 14.19 -16.28 6.24
C LYS A 208 12.96 -15.40 6.07
N ILE A 209 13.14 -14.12 5.70
CA ILE A 209 12.03 -13.21 5.34
C ILE A 209 11.21 -13.83 4.21
N CYS A 210 11.83 -14.22 3.09
CA CYS A 210 11.14 -14.81 1.95
C CYS A 210 10.38 -16.09 2.31
N LYS A 211 10.95 -16.97 3.15
CA LYS A 211 10.29 -18.19 3.63
C LYS A 211 9.09 -17.93 4.53
N LEU A 212 9.09 -16.82 5.27
CA LEU A 212 8.05 -16.44 6.21
C LEU A 212 6.99 -15.51 5.62
N CYS A 213 7.21 -14.98 4.40
CA CYS A 213 6.23 -14.17 3.70
C CYS A 213 4.88 -14.90 3.60
N GLY A 214 3.79 -14.19 3.95
CA GLY A 214 2.46 -14.80 3.91
C GLY A 214 1.33 -13.80 4.14
N ASN A 215 0.13 -14.23 3.78
CA ASN A 215 -1.06 -13.42 3.92
C ASN A 215 -2.27 -14.31 4.25
N VAL A 216 -2.87 -14.08 5.43
CA VAL A 216 -3.99 -14.91 5.89
C VAL A 216 -5.25 -14.77 5.04
N PHE A 217 -5.42 -13.64 4.32
CA PHE A 217 -6.54 -13.50 3.37
C PHE A 217 -6.50 -14.54 2.26
N GLU A 218 -5.35 -15.12 1.94
CA GLU A 218 -5.28 -16.20 0.95
C GLU A 218 -6.04 -17.48 1.36
N GLN A 219 -6.42 -17.60 2.64
CA GLN A 219 -7.22 -18.69 3.15
C GLN A 219 -8.74 -18.48 2.95
N ALA A 220 -9.16 -17.23 2.78
CA ALA A 220 -10.56 -16.83 2.64
C ALA A 220 -10.89 -16.33 1.23
N VAL A 221 -10.10 -15.36 0.74
CA VAL A 221 -10.38 -14.63 -0.49
C VAL A 221 -10.05 -15.48 -1.71
N GLU A 222 -11.03 -15.69 -2.57
CA GLU A 222 -10.83 -16.42 -3.81
C GLU A 222 -10.38 -15.48 -4.94
N VAL A 223 -9.20 -15.74 -5.48
CA VAL A 223 -8.66 -15.10 -6.68
C VAL A 223 -8.29 -16.19 -7.69
N PRO A 224 -9.18 -16.53 -8.65
CA PRO A 224 -9.01 -17.68 -9.55
C PRO A 224 -7.71 -17.69 -10.34
N LYS A 225 -7.14 -16.53 -10.64
CA LYS A 225 -5.87 -16.39 -11.36
C LYS A 225 -4.63 -16.49 -10.47
N ARG A 226 -4.76 -16.37 -9.13
CA ARG A 226 -3.65 -16.41 -8.16
C ARG A 226 -2.77 -17.67 -8.29
N PRO A 227 -3.31 -18.90 -8.40
CA PRO A 227 -2.46 -20.09 -8.56
C PRO A 227 -1.61 -20.05 -9.82
N HIS A 228 -2.16 -19.59 -10.94
CA HIS A 228 -1.42 -19.45 -12.21
C HIS A 228 -0.30 -18.41 -12.08
N ILE A 229 -0.59 -17.21 -11.54
CA ILE A 229 0.39 -16.12 -11.37
C ILE A 229 1.54 -16.60 -10.48
N LYS A 230 1.23 -17.17 -9.29
CA LYS A 230 2.24 -17.77 -8.39
C LYS A 230 3.04 -18.89 -9.06
N GLY A 231 2.38 -19.71 -9.87
CA GLY A 231 3.03 -20.80 -10.61
C GLY A 231 4.06 -20.28 -11.63
N VAL A 232 3.74 -19.20 -12.35
CA VAL A 232 4.68 -18.55 -13.28
C VAL A 232 5.86 -17.95 -12.50
N MET A 233 5.61 -17.16 -11.46
CA MET A 233 6.66 -16.54 -10.66
C MET A 233 7.62 -17.57 -10.05
N ARG A 234 7.08 -18.66 -9.45
CA ARG A 234 7.90 -19.73 -8.87
C ARG A 234 8.76 -20.45 -9.92
N LYS A 235 8.19 -20.72 -11.10
CA LYS A 235 8.94 -21.35 -12.21
C LYS A 235 10.02 -20.46 -12.78
N SER A 236 9.89 -19.15 -12.61
CA SER A 236 10.90 -18.15 -12.97
C SER A 236 11.89 -17.87 -11.83
N GLY A 237 11.83 -18.60 -10.70
CA GLY A 237 12.82 -18.49 -9.62
C GLY A 237 12.47 -17.49 -8.52
N ALA A 238 11.19 -17.19 -8.31
CA ALA A 238 10.80 -16.33 -7.18
C ALA A 238 11.10 -16.97 -5.82
N ASP A 239 11.77 -16.23 -4.93
CA ASP A 239 12.10 -16.61 -3.56
C ASP A 239 10.85 -16.59 -2.65
N ALA A 240 9.89 -15.72 -2.95
CA ALA A 240 8.58 -15.67 -2.31
C ALA A 240 7.49 -15.29 -3.33
N CYS A 241 6.24 -15.76 -3.09
CA CYS A 241 5.07 -15.39 -3.89
C CYS A 241 3.85 -15.27 -3.00
N VAL A 242 3.32 -14.05 -2.81
CA VAL A 242 2.23 -13.76 -1.88
C VAL A 242 1.24 -12.76 -2.48
N MET A 243 -0.01 -12.78 -2.03
CA MET A 243 -1.01 -11.77 -2.35
C MET A 243 -0.83 -10.55 -1.45
N SER A 244 -0.91 -9.34 -2.01
CA SER A 244 -0.80 -8.09 -1.26
C SER A 244 -2.16 -7.63 -0.75
N GLY A 245 -2.23 -7.23 0.52
CA GLY A 245 -3.46 -6.73 1.14
C GLY A 245 -4.62 -7.71 1.06
N SER A 246 -5.83 -7.22 0.85
CA SER A 246 -7.01 -8.05 0.55
C SER A 246 -6.97 -8.67 -0.85
N GLY A 247 -5.97 -8.35 -1.66
CA GLY A 247 -5.84 -8.77 -3.03
C GLY A 247 -6.39 -7.75 -4.04
N PRO A 248 -6.50 -8.13 -5.33
CA PRO A 248 -6.12 -9.42 -5.92
C PRO A 248 -4.63 -9.50 -6.34
N THR A 249 -3.84 -8.41 -6.21
CA THR A 249 -2.45 -8.37 -6.67
C THR A 249 -1.62 -9.46 -5.99
N VAL A 250 -0.90 -10.22 -6.80
CA VAL A 250 0.13 -11.15 -6.36
C VAL A 250 1.49 -10.54 -6.66
N TYR A 251 2.39 -10.65 -5.71
CA TYR A 251 3.78 -10.28 -5.94
C TYR A 251 4.72 -11.47 -5.77
N GLY A 252 5.84 -11.42 -6.49
CA GLY A 252 6.99 -12.31 -6.32
C GLY A 252 8.23 -11.51 -5.95
N ILE A 253 9.04 -12.02 -5.03
CA ILE A 253 10.34 -11.46 -4.66
C ILE A 253 11.41 -12.30 -5.35
N PHE A 254 12.43 -11.64 -5.90
CA PHE A 254 13.52 -12.23 -6.64
C PHE A 254 14.86 -11.61 -6.22
N SER A 255 15.82 -12.42 -5.90
CA SER A 255 17.20 -12.00 -5.68
C SER A 255 17.93 -11.68 -7.00
N ASP A 256 17.49 -12.30 -8.10
CA ASP A 256 18.09 -12.17 -9.42
C ASP A 256 17.20 -11.38 -10.39
N LYS A 257 17.83 -10.46 -11.16
CA LYS A 257 17.14 -9.60 -12.11
C LYS A 257 16.59 -10.37 -13.31
N GLU A 258 17.35 -11.29 -13.85
CA GLU A 258 16.96 -12.04 -15.05
C GLU A 258 15.73 -12.91 -14.75
N ASN A 259 15.68 -13.49 -13.55
CA ASN A 259 14.53 -14.25 -13.06
C ASN A 259 13.27 -13.37 -12.92
N ALA A 260 13.43 -12.15 -12.41
CA ALA A 260 12.32 -11.20 -12.32
C ALA A 260 11.83 -10.77 -13.72
N GLU A 261 12.74 -10.48 -14.65
CA GLU A 261 12.43 -10.12 -16.03
C GLU A 261 11.74 -11.31 -16.78
N ASP A 262 12.16 -12.54 -16.54
CA ASP A 262 11.51 -13.73 -17.09
C ASP A 262 10.06 -13.87 -16.61
N ALA A 263 9.84 -13.69 -15.29
CA ALA A 263 8.49 -13.69 -14.71
C ALA A 263 7.61 -12.60 -15.31
N TYR A 264 8.13 -11.36 -15.37
CA TYR A 264 7.46 -10.22 -15.97
C TYR A 264 7.06 -10.49 -17.41
N ASN A 265 8.01 -10.92 -18.25
CA ASN A 265 7.77 -11.17 -19.67
C ASN A 265 6.73 -12.26 -19.92
N LYS A 266 6.67 -13.29 -19.06
CA LYS A 266 5.66 -14.35 -19.15
C LYS A 266 4.28 -13.87 -18.72
N LEU A 267 4.21 -13.07 -17.63
CA LEU A 267 2.95 -12.56 -17.10
C LEU A 267 2.34 -11.47 -17.98
N SER A 268 3.14 -10.54 -18.51
CA SER A 268 2.70 -9.43 -19.38
C SER A 268 2.08 -9.90 -20.70
N LYS A 269 2.27 -11.16 -21.09
CA LYS A 269 1.56 -11.76 -22.24
C LYS A 269 0.07 -12.03 -21.97
N LYS A 270 -0.35 -11.99 -20.70
CA LYS A 270 -1.71 -12.38 -20.27
C LYS A 270 -2.39 -11.38 -19.35
N TYR A 271 -1.64 -10.46 -18.77
CA TYR A 271 -2.14 -9.49 -17.79
C TYR A 271 -1.58 -8.11 -18.14
N ASP A 272 -2.45 -7.12 -18.13
CA ASP A 272 -2.08 -5.73 -18.49
C ASP A 272 -1.34 -5.02 -17.36
N ASN A 273 -1.67 -5.38 -16.11
CA ASN A 273 -1.10 -4.75 -14.92
C ASN A 273 0.01 -5.62 -14.32
N VAL A 274 1.19 -5.61 -14.96
CA VAL A 274 2.40 -6.28 -14.49
C VAL A 274 3.53 -5.26 -14.40
N PHE A 275 4.26 -5.25 -13.29
CA PHE A 275 5.32 -4.29 -13.01
C PHE A 275 6.53 -4.99 -12.42
N ILE A 276 7.74 -4.50 -12.75
CA ILE A 276 8.96 -4.82 -12.01
C ILE A 276 9.29 -3.62 -11.14
N CYS A 277 9.45 -3.85 -9.87
CA CYS A 277 9.73 -2.86 -8.85
C CYS A 277 10.93 -3.25 -8.00
N LYS A 278 11.44 -2.28 -7.25
CA LYS A 278 12.39 -2.47 -6.15
C LYS A 278 11.79 -1.97 -4.84
N PRO A 279 12.33 -2.41 -3.68
CA PRO A 279 12.00 -1.80 -2.41
C PRO A 279 12.31 -0.30 -2.41
N ALA A 280 11.33 0.51 -2.01
CA ALA A 280 11.49 1.95 -1.84
C ALA A 280 11.69 2.28 -0.35
N LYS A 281 12.57 3.25 -0.05
CA LYS A 281 12.90 3.67 1.32
C LYS A 281 11.93 4.69 1.90
N CYS A 282 11.17 5.38 1.05
CA CYS A 282 10.27 6.46 1.44
C CYS A 282 8.89 6.21 0.85
N GLY A 283 7.85 6.62 1.56
CA GLY A 283 6.48 6.62 1.02
C GLY A 283 6.25 7.80 0.07
N ILE A 284 6.83 8.95 0.39
CA ILE A 284 6.71 10.19 -0.39
C ILE A 284 8.09 10.72 -0.76
N THR A 285 8.26 11.14 -2.02
CA THR A 285 9.49 11.73 -2.53
C THR A 285 9.19 13.01 -3.32
N GLU A 286 9.83 14.12 -2.98
CA GLU A 286 9.71 15.40 -3.72
C GLU A 286 10.36 15.30 -5.11
N ILE A 287 9.76 15.94 -6.12
CA ILE A 287 10.26 16.01 -7.51
C ILE A 287 10.14 17.42 -8.10
#